data_a03d39fdc5cd231dad5b00ccdb04d7e4
#
_entry.id   a03d39fdc5cd231dad5b00ccdb04d7e4
#
_cell.length_a   1.000
_cell.length_b   1.000
_cell.length_c   1.000
_cell.angle_alpha   90.00
_cell.angle_beta   90.00
_cell.angle_gamma   90.00
#
_symmetry.space_group_name_H-M   'P 1'
#
loop_
_entity.id
_entity.type
_entity.pdbx_description
1 polymer ?
#
loop_
_entity_poly.entity_id
_entity_poly.type
_entity_poly.pdbx_seq_one_letter_code
_entity_poly.pdbx_strand_id
1 'polypeptide(L)'
;MPLALSRWLPSLLLSAALPVLAHAEGPEYGPELQGFEYPYTVKHFAFESQGKSLQMGYMDVAAHGKANGRSVVLMHGKNFCGATWDSSIKALSEAGYRVIAPDQIGFCTSSKPDHYQYSFQQLATNTQQLLKALGIQKASLLGHSTGGMLATRYALQYPEQVEQLALVNPIGLEDWKALGVPYRTVDQWYERELKLSADGIRTYERNTYYGGRWKPEFERWVDMLAGLNKGPGHTQVAWNSALIYDMIFTQPVYYEFKDLKMPTLLLIGTSDTTAIGSDIASPEVKAKLGHYDVLGKQVAQLIPQSTLVEFPGMGHAPQMEEPAQFHKALLDWLNKTNPVH
;
A
#
# COMPACT_ATOMS: atom_id res chain seq x y z
N MET A 1 73.96 36.44 -45.27
CA MET A 1 72.96 36.62 -44.22
C MET A 1 71.65 36.03 -44.72
N PRO A 2 71.15 34.88 -44.23
CA PRO A 2 69.82 34.35 -44.57
C PRO A 2 68.81 34.64 -43.45
N LEU A 3 67.64 35.10 -43.87
CA LEU A 3 66.46 35.37 -43.08
C LEU A 3 65.83 34.04 -42.64
N ALA A 4 65.57 33.91 -41.33
CA ALA A 4 64.85 32.81 -40.72
C ALA A 4 63.34 33.06 -40.76
N LEU A 5 62.58 32.19 -41.44
CA LEU A 5 61.14 32.16 -41.46
C LEU A 5 60.65 31.31 -40.26
N SER A 6 60.04 31.98 -39.29
CA SER A 6 59.33 31.29 -38.18
C SER A 6 57.97 30.78 -38.67
N ARG A 7 57.76 29.45 -38.62
CA ARG A 7 56.48 28.80 -38.86
C ARG A 7 55.68 28.75 -37.55
N TRP A 8 54.55 29.43 -37.54
CA TRP A 8 53.51 29.31 -36.51
C TRP A 8 52.61 28.11 -36.86
N LEU A 9 52.53 27.11 -35.97
CA LEU A 9 51.56 26.04 -36.02
C LEU A 9 50.34 26.46 -35.17
N PRO A 10 49.10 26.36 -35.69
CA PRO A 10 47.93 26.58 -34.87
C PRO A 10 47.65 25.33 -34.04
N SER A 11 47.61 25.49 -32.72
CA SER A 11 47.13 24.45 -31.77
C SER A 11 45.61 24.30 -31.91
N LEU A 12 45.17 23.17 -32.47
CA LEU A 12 43.77 22.75 -32.40
C LEU A 12 43.46 22.30 -30.97
N LEU A 13 42.68 23.11 -30.27
CA LEU A 13 42.03 22.71 -29.03
C LEU A 13 40.86 21.80 -29.39
N LEU A 14 41.03 20.49 -29.19
CA LEU A 14 39.98 19.51 -29.27
C LEU A 14 39.12 19.62 -27.98
N SER A 15 37.97 20.31 -28.06
CA SER A 15 36.99 20.31 -26.97
C SER A 15 36.33 18.94 -26.92
N ALA A 16 36.73 18.10 -25.97
CA ALA A 16 36.02 16.89 -25.64
C ALA A 16 34.71 17.25 -24.95
N ALA A 17 33.59 17.22 -25.69
CA ALA A 17 32.26 17.26 -25.11
C ALA A 17 32.07 15.93 -24.36
N LEU A 18 32.07 15.99 -23.04
CA LEU A 18 31.61 14.89 -22.19
C LEU A 18 30.13 14.64 -22.51
N PRO A 19 29.70 13.38 -22.77
CA PRO A 19 28.29 13.09 -22.88
C PRO A 19 27.65 13.41 -21.54
N VAL A 20 26.74 14.37 -21.53
CA VAL A 20 25.77 14.52 -20.45
C VAL A 20 24.96 13.22 -20.49
N LEU A 21 25.17 12.34 -19.52
CA LEU A 21 24.30 11.21 -19.26
C LEU A 21 22.93 11.84 -18.95
N ALA A 22 22.07 11.89 -19.97
CA ALA A 22 20.66 12.11 -19.76
C ALA A 22 20.23 11.05 -18.75
N HIS A 23 19.84 11.46 -17.55
CA HIS A 23 19.13 10.59 -16.61
C HIS A 23 17.93 10.09 -17.41
N ALA A 24 17.87 8.78 -17.64
CA ALA A 24 16.72 8.18 -18.28
C ALA A 24 15.51 8.62 -17.45
N GLU A 25 14.60 9.35 -18.09
CA GLU A 25 13.34 9.70 -17.45
C GLU A 25 12.69 8.38 -17.03
N GLY A 26 12.31 8.26 -15.72
CA GLY A 26 11.71 7.05 -15.17
C GLY A 26 10.49 6.60 -15.97
N PRO A 27 9.97 5.39 -15.73
CA PRO A 27 8.87 4.82 -16.51
C PRO A 27 7.61 5.70 -16.46
N GLU A 28 6.78 5.58 -17.51
CA GLU A 28 5.43 6.14 -17.57
C GLU A 28 4.45 4.98 -17.72
N TYR A 29 3.41 4.97 -16.87
CA TYR A 29 2.38 3.94 -16.91
C TYR A 29 1.00 4.53 -17.23
N GLY A 30 0.15 3.72 -17.86
CA GLY A 30 -1.24 4.10 -18.07
C GLY A 30 -2.02 4.22 -16.75
N PRO A 31 -3.23 4.82 -16.77
CA PRO A 31 -4.02 5.06 -15.54
C PRO A 31 -4.40 3.79 -14.79
N GLU A 32 -4.48 2.65 -15.45
CA GLU A 32 -4.67 1.32 -14.87
C GLU A 32 -3.35 0.54 -14.82
N LEU A 33 -2.24 1.24 -14.60
CA LEU A 33 -0.88 0.71 -14.45
C LEU A 33 -0.42 -0.12 -15.67
N GLN A 34 -0.97 0.17 -16.86
CA GLN A 34 -0.53 -0.47 -18.10
C GLN A 34 0.97 -0.21 -18.33
N GLY A 35 1.71 -1.25 -18.58
CA GLY A 35 3.17 -1.22 -18.75
C GLY A 35 3.97 -1.63 -17.52
N PHE A 36 3.36 -1.72 -16.34
CA PHE A 36 4.01 -2.27 -15.15
C PHE A 36 3.86 -3.79 -15.09
N GLU A 37 4.94 -4.49 -14.77
CA GLU A 37 4.95 -5.94 -14.69
C GLU A 37 4.49 -6.43 -13.30
N TYR A 38 3.41 -7.20 -13.29
CA TYR A 38 2.89 -7.87 -12.07
C TYR A 38 3.59 -9.21 -11.85
N PRO A 39 3.79 -9.63 -10.58
CA PRO A 39 4.46 -10.91 -10.27
C PRO A 39 3.63 -12.14 -10.66
N TYR A 40 2.31 -11.98 -10.76
CA TYR A 40 1.35 -13.01 -11.17
C TYR A 40 0.34 -12.45 -12.14
N THR A 41 -0.35 -13.32 -12.88
CA THR A 41 -1.39 -12.93 -13.85
C THR A 41 -2.49 -12.11 -13.17
N VAL A 42 -2.72 -10.91 -13.68
CA VAL A 42 -3.85 -10.07 -13.30
C VAL A 42 -5.09 -10.51 -14.07
N LYS A 43 -6.16 -10.78 -13.32
CA LYS A 43 -7.52 -11.01 -13.84
C LYS A 43 -8.37 -9.79 -13.53
N HIS A 44 -9.48 -9.63 -14.23
CA HIS A 44 -10.42 -8.53 -14.04
C HIS A 44 -11.82 -9.05 -13.70
N PHE A 45 -12.38 -8.51 -12.63
CA PHE A 45 -13.75 -8.74 -12.21
C PHE A 45 -14.61 -7.54 -12.59
N ALA A 46 -15.52 -7.74 -13.53
CA ALA A 46 -16.47 -6.72 -13.97
C ALA A 46 -17.71 -6.73 -13.07
N PHE A 47 -18.13 -5.56 -12.60
CA PHE A 47 -19.30 -5.41 -11.73
C PHE A 47 -19.87 -3.99 -11.81
N GLU A 48 -21.09 -3.82 -11.29
CA GLU A 48 -21.75 -2.52 -11.20
C GLU A 48 -21.61 -1.95 -9.80
N SER A 49 -21.24 -0.65 -9.69
CA SER A 49 -21.19 0.08 -8.44
C SER A 49 -21.53 1.55 -8.68
N GLN A 50 -22.44 2.09 -7.89
CA GLN A 50 -22.90 3.48 -7.97
C GLN A 50 -23.34 3.88 -9.40
N GLY A 51 -24.03 2.97 -10.12
CA GLY A 51 -24.49 3.17 -11.50
C GLY A 51 -23.38 3.23 -12.54
N LYS A 52 -22.20 2.69 -12.24
CA LYS A 52 -21.04 2.63 -13.14
C LYS A 52 -20.60 1.19 -13.33
N SER A 53 -20.29 0.83 -14.58
CA SER A 53 -19.62 -0.43 -14.90
C SER A 53 -18.14 -0.31 -14.59
N LEU A 54 -17.66 -1.08 -13.61
CA LEU A 54 -16.30 -1.06 -13.11
C LEU A 54 -15.59 -2.39 -13.31
N GLN A 55 -14.27 -2.36 -13.32
CA GLN A 55 -13.41 -3.54 -13.31
C GLN A 55 -12.47 -3.47 -12.13
N MET A 56 -12.41 -4.55 -11.35
CA MET A 56 -11.42 -4.74 -10.28
C MET A 56 -10.35 -5.71 -10.77
N GLY A 57 -9.10 -5.23 -10.88
CA GLY A 57 -7.96 -6.09 -11.13
C GLY A 57 -7.60 -6.91 -9.90
N TYR A 58 -7.20 -8.17 -10.06
CA TYR A 58 -6.78 -9.01 -8.94
C TYR A 58 -5.86 -10.14 -9.41
N MET A 59 -4.99 -10.58 -8.52
CA MET A 59 -4.26 -11.83 -8.67
C MET A 59 -4.98 -12.91 -7.87
N ASP A 60 -5.07 -14.12 -8.42
CA ASP A 60 -5.68 -15.31 -7.80
C ASP A 60 -4.69 -16.46 -7.96
N VAL A 61 -3.96 -16.73 -6.91
CA VAL A 61 -2.86 -17.70 -6.90
C VAL A 61 -3.28 -18.92 -6.10
N ALA A 62 -3.32 -20.06 -6.77
CA ALA A 62 -3.63 -21.34 -6.14
C ALA A 62 -2.54 -21.76 -5.15
N ALA A 63 -2.90 -22.61 -4.20
CA ALA A 63 -1.93 -23.27 -3.34
C ALA A 63 -0.86 -24.00 -4.15
N HIS A 64 0.38 -23.81 -3.78
CA HIS A 64 1.51 -24.55 -4.34
C HIS A 64 1.70 -25.87 -3.54
N GLY A 65 1.54 -27.00 -4.19
CA GLY A 65 1.58 -28.30 -3.54
C GLY A 65 0.24 -28.70 -2.89
N LYS A 66 0.29 -29.20 -1.65
CA LYS A 66 -0.92 -29.65 -0.94
C LYS A 66 -1.73 -28.48 -0.42
N ALA A 67 -2.90 -28.25 -1.01
CA ALA A 67 -3.83 -27.25 -0.54
C ALA A 67 -4.35 -27.56 0.88
N ASN A 68 -4.46 -26.52 1.73
CA ASN A 68 -5.04 -26.61 3.07
C ASN A 68 -6.55 -26.28 3.10
N GLY A 69 -7.15 -25.98 1.93
CA GLY A 69 -8.58 -25.67 1.79
C GLY A 69 -8.95 -24.22 2.18
N ARG A 70 -8.00 -23.40 2.59
CA ARG A 70 -8.22 -22.03 3.08
C ARG A 70 -7.78 -20.98 2.08
N SER A 71 -8.42 -19.83 2.15
CA SER A 71 -8.07 -18.65 1.34
C SER A 71 -7.59 -17.49 2.20
N VAL A 72 -6.62 -16.73 1.67
CA VAL A 72 -6.16 -15.47 2.25
C VAL A 72 -6.37 -14.35 1.26
N VAL A 73 -6.95 -13.22 1.71
CA VAL A 73 -7.15 -12.01 0.92
C VAL A 73 -6.17 -10.94 1.38
N LEU A 74 -5.39 -10.39 0.46
CA LEU A 74 -4.35 -9.39 0.74
C LEU A 74 -4.83 -8.01 0.30
N MET A 75 -5.04 -7.11 1.26
CA MET A 75 -5.52 -5.74 1.02
C MET A 75 -4.34 -4.76 1.14
N HIS A 76 -3.98 -4.14 0.03
CA HIS A 76 -2.81 -3.26 -0.07
C HIS A 76 -3.02 -1.87 0.57
N GLY A 77 -1.91 -1.17 0.85
CA GLY A 77 -1.90 0.23 1.31
C GLY A 77 -2.13 1.24 0.17
N LYS A 78 -2.35 2.51 0.53
CA LYS A 78 -2.70 3.59 -0.42
C LYS A 78 -1.65 3.82 -1.50
N ASN A 79 -0.37 3.73 -1.19
CA ASN A 79 0.73 3.94 -2.16
C ASN A 79 1.17 2.64 -2.85
N PHE A 80 0.44 1.57 -2.65
CA PHE A 80 0.77 0.23 -3.10
C PHE A 80 -0.36 -0.41 -3.89
N CYS A 81 -0.05 -1.57 -4.46
CA CYS A 81 -0.93 -2.42 -5.25
C CYS A 81 -0.91 -3.84 -4.73
N GLY A 82 -1.75 -4.70 -5.28
CA GLY A 82 -1.64 -6.15 -5.08
C GLY A 82 -0.24 -6.69 -5.40
N ALA A 83 0.47 -6.09 -6.37
CA ALA A 83 1.82 -6.48 -6.73
C ALA A 83 2.84 -6.38 -5.59
N THR A 84 2.65 -5.48 -4.62
CA THR A 84 3.56 -5.32 -3.48
C THR A 84 3.52 -6.50 -2.50
N TRP A 85 2.55 -7.38 -2.65
CA TRP A 85 2.42 -8.62 -1.87
C TRP A 85 3.17 -9.82 -2.46
N ASP A 86 4.02 -9.64 -3.49
CA ASP A 86 4.72 -10.72 -4.19
C ASP A 86 5.30 -11.78 -3.24
N SER A 87 6.17 -11.38 -2.31
CA SER A 87 6.79 -12.29 -1.34
C SER A 87 5.77 -12.95 -0.40
N SER A 88 4.70 -12.23 -0.03
CA SER A 88 3.64 -12.78 0.82
C SER A 88 2.74 -13.76 0.06
N ILE A 89 2.43 -13.47 -1.21
CA ILE A 89 1.71 -14.41 -2.08
C ILE A 89 2.49 -15.72 -2.20
N LYS A 90 3.81 -15.62 -2.46
CA LYS A 90 4.70 -16.77 -2.54
C LYS A 90 4.68 -17.60 -1.25
N ALA A 91 4.94 -16.96 -0.10
CA ALA A 91 5.01 -17.66 1.20
C ALA A 91 3.68 -18.33 1.58
N LEU A 92 2.55 -17.65 1.36
CA LEU A 92 1.23 -18.19 1.67
C LEU A 92 0.82 -19.32 0.73
N SER A 93 1.07 -19.18 -0.58
CA SER A 93 0.76 -20.26 -1.54
C SER A 93 1.61 -21.49 -1.31
N GLU A 94 2.89 -21.36 -0.97
CA GLU A 94 3.77 -22.46 -0.56
C GLU A 94 3.30 -23.14 0.75
N ALA A 95 2.65 -22.37 1.64
CA ALA A 95 2.02 -22.88 2.85
C ALA A 95 0.63 -23.52 2.62
N GLY A 96 0.19 -23.64 1.37
CA GLY A 96 -1.03 -24.34 0.97
C GLY A 96 -2.29 -23.47 0.93
N TYR A 97 -2.18 -22.14 1.05
CA TYR A 97 -3.32 -21.23 0.94
C TYR A 97 -3.59 -20.84 -0.53
N ARG A 98 -4.88 -20.68 -0.90
CA ARG A 98 -5.25 -19.89 -2.06
C ARG A 98 -5.14 -18.41 -1.70
N VAL A 99 -4.47 -17.62 -2.53
CA VAL A 99 -4.20 -16.21 -2.23
C VAL A 99 -4.89 -15.32 -3.25
N ILE A 100 -5.69 -14.37 -2.75
CA ILE A 100 -6.37 -13.36 -3.56
C ILE A 100 -5.79 -11.99 -3.20
N ALA A 101 -5.25 -11.28 -4.18
CA ALA A 101 -4.70 -9.94 -3.99
C ALA A 101 -5.37 -8.96 -4.96
N PRO A 102 -6.50 -8.33 -4.57
CA PRO A 102 -7.16 -7.33 -5.40
C PRO A 102 -6.44 -5.99 -5.34
N ASP A 103 -6.44 -5.28 -6.47
CA ASP A 103 -6.27 -3.85 -6.51
C ASP A 103 -7.63 -3.21 -6.25
N GLN A 104 -7.75 -2.39 -5.22
CA GLN A 104 -9.02 -1.76 -4.89
C GLN A 104 -9.43 -0.74 -5.97
N ILE A 105 -10.74 -0.47 -6.11
CA ILE A 105 -11.22 0.58 -7.02
C ILE A 105 -10.55 1.91 -6.67
N GLY A 106 -10.06 2.61 -7.69
CA GLY A 106 -9.24 3.82 -7.54
C GLY A 106 -7.73 3.56 -7.59
N PHE A 107 -7.30 2.30 -7.57
CA PHE A 107 -5.89 1.91 -7.52
C PHE A 107 -5.48 1.08 -8.74
N CYS A 108 -4.25 1.20 -9.10
CA CYS A 108 -3.44 0.34 -9.97
C CYS A 108 -4.19 -0.22 -11.18
N THR A 109 -4.43 -1.54 -11.29
CA THR A 109 -5.08 -2.16 -12.45
C THR A 109 -6.61 -2.09 -12.41
N SER A 110 -7.18 -1.43 -11.39
CA SER A 110 -8.62 -1.25 -11.26
C SER A 110 -9.10 0.08 -11.80
N SER A 111 -10.40 0.14 -12.14
CA SER A 111 -11.06 1.36 -12.61
C SER A 111 -10.88 2.54 -11.67
N LYS A 112 -10.73 3.73 -12.24
CA LYS A 112 -10.65 5.02 -11.54
C LYS A 112 -11.82 5.90 -11.98
N PRO A 113 -13.03 5.63 -11.43
CA PRO A 113 -14.24 6.27 -11.89
C PRO A 113 -14.32 7.75 -11.51
N ASP A 114 -14.87 8.56 -12.43
CA ASP A 114 -15.32 9.91 -12.11
C ASP A 114 -16.58 9.86 -11.24
N HIS A 115 -16.77 10.86 -10.39
CA HIS A 115 -17.96 11.00 -9.53
C HIS A 115 -18.30 9.73 -8.73
N TYR A 116 -17.28 9.15 -8.10
CA TYR A 116 -17.41 7.98 -7.25
C TYR A 116 -17.22 8.38 -5.78
N GLN A 117 -18.18 8.00 -4.94
CA GLN A 117 -18.08 8.23 -3.51
C GLN A 117 -17.27 7.09 -2.87
N TYR A 118 -16.04 7.37 -2.53
CA TYR A 118 -15.21 6.43 -1.79
C TYR A 118 -15.64 6.32 -0.33
N SER A 119 -15.84 5.10 0.12
CA SER A 119 -16.00 4.75 1.53
C SER A 119 -15.42 3.37 1.80
N PHE A 120 -14.95 3.13 3.01
CA PHE A 120 -14.48 1.79 3.39
C PHE A 120 -15.61 0.75 3.28
N GLN A 121 -16.85 1.14 3.56
CA GLN A 121 -18.02 0.29 3.37
C GLN A 121 -18.19 -0.12 1.90
N GLN A 122 -18.06 0.83 0.98
CA GLN A 122 -18.19 0.53 -0.44
C GLN A 122 -17.03 -0.34 -0.96
N LEU A 123 -15.79 -0.06 -0.55
CA LEU A 123 -14.63 -0.89 -0.92
C LEU A 123 -14.74 -2.31 -0.35
N ALA A 124 -15.22 -2.46 0.89
CA ALA A 124 -15.52 -3.75 1.49
C ALA A 124 -16.60 -4.51 0.70
N THR A 125 -17.68 -3.81 0.29
CA THR A 125 -18.74 -4.40 -0.55
C THR A 125 -18.22 -4.84 -1.91
N ASN A 126 -17.38 -4.04 -2.57
CA ASN A 126 -16.76 -4.39 -3.85
C ASN A 126 -15.87 -5.65 -3.70
N THR A 127 -15.08 -5.71 -2.64
CA THR A 127 -14.24 -6.89 -2.33
C THR A 127 -15.10 -8.12 -2.05
N GLN A 128 -16.20 -7.97 -1.32
CA GLN A 128 -17.13 -9.06 -1.03
C GLN A 128 -17.77 -9.62 -2.31
N GLN A 129 -18.14 -8.76 -3.26
CA GLN A 129 -18.67 -9.19 -4.56
C GLN A 129 -17.63 -10.01 -5.34
N LEU A 130 -16.35 -9.59 -5.35
CA LEU A 130 -15.26 -10.37 -5.94
C LEU A 130 -15.15 -11.75 -5.28
N LEU A 131 -15.08 -11.81 -3.95
CA LEU A 131 -14.93 -13.09 -3.24
C LEU A 131 -16.11 -14.03 -3.50
N LYS A 132 -17.33 -13.49 -3.54
CA LYS A 132 -18.54 -14.24 -3.91
C LYS A 132 -18.45 -14.80 -5.32
N ALA A 133 -17.99 -14.01 -6.29
CA ALA A 133 -17.81 -14.46 -7.68
C ALA A 133 -16.75 -15.55 -7.81
N LEU A 134 -15.74 -15.55 -6.92
CA LEU A 134 -14.69 -16.58 -6.83
C LEU A 134 -15.10 -17.83 -6.03
N GLY A 135 -16.33 -17.86 -5.50
CA GLY A 135 -16.84 -18.95 -4.68
C GLY A 135 -16.24 -19.03 -3.28
N ILE A 136 -15.62 -17.93 -2.80
CA ILE A 136 -14.99 -17.85 -1.48
C ILE A 136 -16.03 -17.39 -0.47
N GLN A 137 -16.45 -18.28 0.40
CA GLN A 137 -17.44 -17.98 1.44
C GLN A 137 -16.81 -17.42 2.70
N LYS A 138 -15.63 -17.91 3.07
CA LYS A 138 -14.83 -17.44 4.21
C LYS A 138 -13.37 -17.31 3.81
N ALA A 139 -12.68 -16.34 4.39
CA ALA A 139 -11.24 -16.13 4.19
C ALA A 139 -10.58 -15.53 5.42
N SER A 140 -9.28 -15.72 5.54
CA SER A 140 -8.43 -14.88 6.37
C SER A 140 -8.10 -13.60 5.62
N LEU A 141 -8.17 -12.45 6.30
CA LEU A 141 -7.83 -11.15 5.71
C LEU A 141 -6.47 -10.69 6.22
N LEU A 142 -5.65 -10.16 5.34
CA LEU A 142 -4.38 -9.51 5.66
C LEU A 142 -4.41 -8.11 5.05
N GLY A 143 -4.41 -7.07 5.89
CA GLY A 143 -4.48 -5.67 5.44
C GLY A 143 -3.27 -4.87 5.88
N HIS A 144 -2.60 -4.19 4.93
CA HIS A 144 -1.48 -3.29 5.19
C HIS A 144 -1.93 -1.83 5.11
N SER A 145 -1.55 -1.01 6.08
CA SER A 145 -1.78 0.43 6.04
C SER A 145 -3.28 0.77 5.88
N THR A 146 -3.67 1.49 4.83
CA THR A 146 -5.07 1.72 4.45
C THR A 146 -5.85 0.42 4.24
N GLY A 147 -5.19 -0.61 3.68
CA GLY A 147 -5.75 -1.96 3.58
C GLY A 147 -6.09 -2.57 4.94
N GLY A 148 -5.42 -2.15 6.01
CA GLY A 148 -5.76 -2.52 7.38
C GLY A 148 -7.07 -1.88 7.85
N MET A 149 -7.32 -0.60 7.52
CA MET A 149 -8.63 0.03 7.77
C MET A 149 -9.74 -0.66 6.96
N LEU A 150 -9.47 -0.99 5.70
CA LEU A 150 -10.42 -1.70 4.84
C LEU A 150 -10.70 -3.12 5.37
N ALA A 151 -9.68 -3.87 5.76
CA ALA A 151 -9.83 -5.21 6.33
C ALA A 151 -10.64 -5.19 7.64
N THR A 152 -10.40 -4.18 8.48
CA THR A 152 -11.19 -3.92 9.69
C THR A 152 -12.64 -3.64 9.34
N ARG A 153 -12.91 -2.75 8.38
CA ARG A 153 -14.27 -2.45 7.92
C ARG A 153 -14.96 -3.67 7.33
N TYR A 154 -14.26 -4.45 6.51
CA TYR A 154 -14.78 -5.71 5.96
C TYR A 154 -15.17 -6.69 7.09
N ALA A 155 -14.29 -6.86 8.07
CA ALA A 155 -14.53 -7.76 9.20
C ALA A 155 -15.71 -7.34 10.08
N LEU A 156 -15.95 -6.02 10.24
CA LEU A 156 -17.12 -5.49 10.94
C LEU A 156 -18.42 -5.64 10.14
N GLN A 157 -18.33 -5.51 8.80
CA GLN A 157 -19.52 -5.55 7.91
C GLN A 157 -19.94 -6.99 7.59
N TYR A 158 -18.97 -7.92 7.49
CA TYR A 158 -19.17 -9.31 7.12
C TYR A 158 -18.47 -10.30 8.08
N PRO A 159 -18.75 -10.24 9.40
CA PRO A 159 -18.00 -10.98 10.40
C PRO A 159 -18.01 -12.50 10.17
N GLU A 160 -19.11 -13.05 9.62
CA GLU A 160 -19.26 -14.48 9.36
C GLU A 160 -18.41 -14.97 8.15
N GLN A 161 -17.88 -14.05 7.35
CA GLN A 161 -17.03 -14.35 6.20
C GLN A 161 -15.53 -14.24 6.52
N VAL A 162 -15.17 -13.84 7.74
CA VAL A 162 -13.78 -13.66 8.15
C VAL A 162 -13.39 -14.72 9.18
N GLU A 163 -12.44 -15.57 8.81
CA GLU A 163 -11.89 -16.58 9.71
C GLU A 163 -10.90 -15.95 10.70
N GLN A 164 -10.00 -15.12 10.19
CA GLN A 164 -8.92 -14.49 10.91
C GLN A 164 -8.62 -13.13 10.27
N LEU A 165 -8.23 -12.15 11.08
CA LEU A 165 -7.85 -10.83 10.63
C LEU A 165 -6.41 -10.53 11.03
N ALA A 166 -5.54 -10.23 10.06
CA ALA A 166 -4.18 -9.78 10.30
C ALA A 166 -3.99 -8.35 9.78
N LEU A 167 -3.46 -7.48 10.61
CA LEU A 167 -3.28 -6.06 10.35
C LEU A 167 -1.79 -5.71 10.41
N VAL A 168 -1.22 -5.30 9.28
CA VAL A 168 0.20 -4.97 9.12
C VAL A 168 0.35 -3.47 9.13
N ASN A 169 0.96 -2.92 10.15
CA ASN A 169 1.10 -1.47 10.32
C ASN A 169 -0.14 -0.72 9.81
N PRO A 170 -1.36 -1.10 10.27
CA PRO A 170 -2.58 -0.46 9.79
C PRO A 170 -2.53 1.02 10.17
N ILE A 171 -2.96 1.89 9.28
CA ILE A 171 -3.27 3.27 9.68
C ILE A 171 -4.64 3.30 10.35
N GLY A 172 -4.95 4.41 11.04
CA GLY A 172 -6.21 4.50 11.80
C GLY A 172 -6.19 3.79 13.16
N LEU A 173 -4.98 3.52 13.70
CA LEU A 173 -4.80 3.14 15.12
C LEU A 173 -5.02 4.33 16.06
N GLU A 174 -5.20 5.51 15.51
CA GLU A 174 -5.51 6.78 16.19
C GLU A 174 -6.49 7.60 15.33
N ASP A 175 -7.28 8.48 15.94
CA ASP A 175 -8.12 9.43 15.20
C ASP A 175 -7.42 10.79 15.11
N TRP A 176 -6.84 11.08 13.96
CA TRP A 176 -6.08 12.32 13.69
C TRP A 176 -6.92 13.58 13.90
N LYS A 177 -8.22 13.55 13.59
CA LYS A 177 -9.15 14.69 13.79
C LYS A 177 -9.30 14.97 15.28
N ALA A 178 -9.51 13.94 16.08
CA ALA A 178 -9.64 14.07 17.53
C ALA A 178 -8.34 14.57 18.20
N LEU A 179 -7.19 14.25 17.59
CA LEU A 179 -5.88 14.71 18.04
C LEU A 179 -5.54 16.13 17.59
N GLY A 180 -6.37 16.73 16.72
CA GLY A 180 -6.22 18.12 16.30
C GLY A 180 -5.52 18.34 14.96
N VAL A 181 -5.38 17.30 14.13
CA VAL A 181 -4.90 17.45 12.76
C VAL A 181 -5.92 18.25 11.95
N PRO A 182 -5.54 19.35 11.27
CA PRO A 182 -6.45 20.14 10.47
C PRO A 182 -7.02 19.33 9.29
N TYR A 183 -8.28 19.57 8.94
CA TYR A 183 -8.88 19.01 7.75
C TYR A 183 -8.26 19.62 6.50
N ARG A 184 -7.88 18.76 5.55
CA ARG A 184 -7.45 19.15 4.20
C ARG A 184 -8.57 18.78 3.23
N THR A 185 -9.02 19.75 2.42
CA THR A 185 -10.06 19.53 1.41
C THR A 185 -9.58 18.60 0.30
N VAL A 186 -10.52 18.01 -0.44
CA VAL A 186 -10.18 17.17 -1.61
C VAL A 186 -9.33 17.95 -2.63
N ASP A 187 -9.64 19.23 -2.89
CA ASP A 187 -8.85 20.06 -3.81
C ASP A 187 -7.39 20.22 -3.34
N GLN A 188 -7.19 20.43 -2.03
CA GLN A 188 -5.85 20.55 -1.44
C GLN A 188 -5.08 19.21 -1.50
N TRP A 189 -5.77 18.08 -1.34
CA TRP A 189 -5.17 16.75 -1.57
C TRP A 189 -4.82 16.57 -3.04
N TYR A 190 -5.71 16.96 -3.97
CA TYR A 190 -5.48 16.87 -5.40
C TYR A 190 -4.27 17.69 -5.85
N GLU A 191 -4.16 18.94 -5.41
CA GLU A 191 -2.98 19.78 -5.68
C GLU A 191 -1.67 19.17 -5.17
N ARG A 192 -1.71 18.47 -4.02
CA ARG A 192 -0.56 17.76 -3.49
C ARG A 192 -0.21 16.53 -4.34
N GLU A 193 -1.19 15.74 -4.72
CA GLU A 193 -0.99 14.55 -5.54
C GLU A 193 -0.45 14.89 -6.94
N LEU A 194 -0.87 16.02 -7.52
CA LEU A 194 -0.33 16.51 -8.80
C LEU A 194 1.17 16.89 -8.73
N LYS A 195 1.73 17.08 -7.55
CA LYS A 195 3.14 17.49 -7.34
C LYS A 195 4.05 16.32 -6.93
N LEU A 196 3.53 15.10 -6.92
CA LEU A 196 4.34 13.94 -6.58
C LEU A 196 5.49 13.73 -7.58
N SER A 197 6.67 13.49 -7.05
CA SER A 197 7.87 13.20 -7.85
C SER A 197 8.56 11.93 -7.33
N ALA A 198 9.33 11.26 -8.16
CA ALA A 198 10.07 10.07 -7.77
C ALA A 198 10.97 10.32 -6.55
N ASP A 199 11.68 11.46 -6.50
CA ASP A 199 12.52 11.81 -5.36
C ASP A 199 11.72 12.08 -4.08
N GLY A 200 10.56 12.72 -4.21
CA GLY A 200 9.64 12.95 -3.09
C GLY A 200 9.08 11.63 -2.54
N ILE A 201 8.65 10.73 -3.42
CA ILE A 201 8.16 9.39 -3.06
C ILE A 201 9.28 8.60 -2.38
N ARG A 202 10.46 8.50 -2.99
CA ARG A 202 11.63 7.79 -2.43
C ARG A 202 12.01 8.31 -1.06
N THR A 203 12.04 9.62 -0.88
CA THR A 203 12.38 10.25 0.40
C THR A 203 11.33 9.93 1.46
N TYR A 204 10.05 10.00 1.11
CA TYR A 204 8.96 9.66 2.01
C TYR A 204 9.02 8.17 2.41
N GLU A 205 9.12 7.26 1.44
CA GLU A 205 9.18 5.82 1.71
C GLU A 205 10.40 5.44 2.55
N ARG A 206 11.57 5.94 2.19
CA ARG A 206 12.79 5.69 2.98
C ARG A 206 12.61 6.10 4.43
N ASN A 207 12.09 7.30 4.68
CA ASN A 207 12.03 7.86 6.03
C ASN A 207 10.88 7.27 6.86
N THR A 208 9.76 6.92 6.21
CA THR A 208 8.52 6.49 6.88
C THR A 208 8.32 4.98 6.79
N TYR A 209 8.55 4.39 5.59
CA TYR A 209 8.24 2.97 5.37
C TYR A 209 9.38 2.03 5.75
N TYR A 210 10.62 2.49 5.65
CA TYR A 210 11.80 1.62 5.81
C TYR A 210 12.72 2.08 6.94
N GLY A 211 12.24 2.88 7.87
CA GLY A 211 13.00 3.29 9.06
C GLY A 211 14.32 3.99 8.74
N GLY A 212 14.37 4.78 7.66
CA GLY A 212 15.57 5.46 7.17
C GLY A 212 16.51 4.60 6.32
N ARG A 213 16.25 3.30 6.19
CA ARG A 213 17.04 2.37 5.36
C ARG A 213 16.58 2.40 3.92
N TRP A 214 17.45 1.98 3.01
CA TRP A 214 17.10 1.82 1.60
C TRP A 214 17.76 0.57 1.03
N LYS A 215 16.99 -0.23 0.29
CA LYS A 215 17.47 -1.38 -0.44
C LYS A 215 17.14 -1.20 -1.94
N PRO A 216 17.97 -1.68 -2.88
CA PRO A 216 17.70 -1.52 -4.32
C PRO A 216 16.34 -2.05 -4.78
N GLU A 217 15.84 -3.12 -4.16
CA GLU A 217 14.57 -3.73 -4.47
C GLU A 217 13.35 -2.82 -4.17
N PHE A 218 13.51 -1.77 -3.35
CA PHE A 218 12.44 -0.82 -3.05
C PHE A 218 12.21 0.17 -4.18
N GLU A 219 13.22 0.40 -5.05
CA GLU A 219 13.13 1.35 -6.15
C GLU A 219 11.97 1.03 -7.12
N ARG A 220 11.68 -0.25 -7.33
CA ARG A 220 10.55 -0.70 -8.15
C ARG A 220 9.21 -0.08 -7.71
N TRP A 221 9.01 0.14 -6.43
CA TRP A 221 7.75 0.68 -5.89
C TRP A 221 7.68 2.19 -6.05
N VAL A 222 8.82 2.86 -5.95
CA VAL A 222 8.95 4.28 -6.32
C VAL A 222 8.62 4.47 -7.80
N ASP A 223 9.23 3.65 -8.68
CA ASP A 223 8.99 3.69 -10.11
C ASP A 223 7.52 3.42 -10.47
N MET A 224 6.89 2.48 -9.79
CA MET A 224 5.47 2.16 -9.96
C MET A 224 4.60 3.40 -9.69
N LEU A 225 4.77 4.02 -8.53
CA LEU A 225 3.95 5.15 -8.12
C LEU A 225 4.28 6.42 -8.91
N ALA A 226 5.57 6.69 -9.14
CA ALA A 226 6.02 7.83 -9.94
C ALA A 226 5.58 7.69 -11.40
N GLY A 227 5.65 6.49 -11.98
CA GLY A 227 5.22 6.20 -13.34
C GLY A 227 3.72 6.39 -13.56
N LEU A 228 2.88 6.03 -12.58
CA LEU A 228 1.45 6.37 -12.58
C LEU A 228 1.22 7.88 -12.58
N ASN A 229 1.96 8.61 -11.77
CA ASN A 229 1.83 10.06 -11.64
C ASN A 229 2.47 10.84 -12.79
N LYS A 230 3.34 10.22 -13.59
CA LYS A 230 3.94 10.81 -14.80
C LYS A 230 3.17 10.46 -16.07
N GLY A 231 2.44 9.37 -16.07
CA GLY A 231 1.74 8.83 -17.23
C GLY A 231 0.51 9.64 -17.68
N PRO A 232 -0.12 9.23 -18.79
CA PRO A 232 -1.21 9.97 -19.43
C PRO A 232 -2.48 10.09 -18.56
N GLY A 233 -2.62 9.23 -17.54
CA GLY A 233 -3.73 9.26 -16.58
C GLY A 233 -3.47 10.11 -15.33
N HIS A 234 -2.38 10.88 -15.26
CA HIS A 234 -1.93 11.60 -14.07
C HIS A 234 -3.05 12.34 -13.32
N THR A 235 -3.83 13.17 -13.99
CA THR A 235 -4.90 13.95 -13.35
C THR A 235 -6.01 13.06 -12.79
N GLN A 236 -6.38 11.99 -13.49
CA GLN A 236 -7.37 11.02 -13.03
C GLN A 236 -6.87 10.24 -11.82
N VAL A 237 -5.61 9.79 -11.85
CA VAL A 237 -4.96 9.10 -10.73
C VAL A 237 -4.90 10.02 -9.51
N ALA A 238 -4.43 11.27 -9.68
CA ALA A 238 -4.33 12.25 -8.62
C ALA A 238 -5.70 12.59 -8.01
N TRP A 239 -6.77 12.71 -8.83
CA TRP A 239 -8.12 12.98 -8.34
C TRP A 239 -8.66 11.83 -7.49
N ASN A 240 -8.58 10.58 -7.98
CA ASN A 240 -9.01 9.42 -7.22
C ASN A 240 -8.19 9.27 -5.92
N SER A 241 -6.89 9.53 -5.98
CA SER A 241 -6.01 9.53 -4.82
C SER A 241 -6.44 10.57 -3.76
N ALA A 242 -6.84 11.77 -4.18
CA ALA A 242 -7.33 12.82 -3.31
C ALA A 242 -8.64 12.42 -2.60
N LEU A 243 -9.59 11.84 -3.33
CA LEU A 243 -10.84 11.32 -2.77
C LEU A 243 -10.58 10.20 -1.75
N ILE A 244 -9.58 9.35 -2.00
CA ILE A 244 -9.18 8.27 -1.09
C ILE A 244 -8.54 8.85 0.18
N TYR A 245 -7.73 9.91 0.11
CA TYR A 245 -7.22 10.59 1.30
C TYR A 245 -8.34 11.18 2.16
N ASP A 246 -9.35 11.80 1.54
CA ASP A 246 -10.52 12.29 2.25
C ASP A 246 -11.27 11.15 2.96
N MET A 247 -11.49 10.03 2.26
CA MET A 247 -12.06 8.82 2.87
C MET A 247 -11.25 8.35 4.09
N ILE A 248 -9.93 8.24 3.94
CA ILE A 248 -9.06 7.79 5.03
C ILE A 248 -9.16 8.71 6.24
N PHE A 249 -9.11 10.02 6.02
CA PHE A 249 -9.13 11.01 7.09
C PHE A 249 -10.50 11.12 7.77
N THR A 250 -11.59 11.02 7.00
CA THR A 250 -12.96 11.27 7.51
C THR A 250 -13.65 10.03 8.09
N GLN A 251 -13.15 8.82 7.81
CA GLN A 251 -13.80 7.56 8.19
C GLN A 251 -12.92 6.71 9.12
N PRO A 252 -12.67 7.14 10.37
CA PRO A 252 -11.86 6.38 11.31
C PRO A 252 -12.50 5.03 11.64
N VAL A 253 -11.67 4.00 11.83
CA VAL A 253 -12.09 2.67 12.33
C VAL A 253 -11.75 2.49 13.82
N TYR A 254 -11.02 3.42 14.40
CA TYR A 254 -10.47 3.37 15.76
C TYR A 254 -11.50 3.00 16.82
N TYR A 255 -12.68 3.57 16.75
CA TYR A 255 -13.73 3.41 17.76
C TYR A 255 -14.44 2.05 17.72
N GLU A 256 -14.21 1.26 16.65
CA GLU A 256 -14.91 0.00 16.40
C GLU A 256 -14.00 -1.24 16.56
N PHE A 257 -12.73 -1.07 16.91
CA PHE A 257 -11.83 -2.22 17.18
C PHE A 257 -12.36 -3.16 18.24
N LYS A 258 -13.05 -2.65 19.25
CA LYS A 258 -13.71 -3.42 20.32
C LYS A 258 -14.83 -4.34 19.84
N ASP A 259 -15.36 -4.10 18.63
CA ASP A 259 -16.50 -4.83 18.08
C ASP A 259 -16.04 -5.98 17.14
N LEU A 260 -14.73 -6.15 16.93
CA LEU A 260 -14.16 -7.26 16.17
C LEU A 260 -14.39 -8.58 16.89
N LYS A 261 -14.90 -9.60 16.16
CA LYS A 261 -15.34 -10.89 16.71
C LYS A 261 -14.38 -12.05 16.43
N MET A 262 -13.49 -11.88 15.47
CA MET A 262 -12.56 -12.93 15.02
C MET A 262 -11.18 -12.78 15.67
N PRO A 263 -10.38 -13.86 15.73
CA PRO A 263 -8.97 -13.74 16.10
C PRO A 263 -8.27 -12.69 15.25
N THR A 264 -7.59 -11.74 15.89
CA THR A 264 -6.95 -10.61 15.21
C THR A 264 -5.47 -10.53 15.57
N LEU A 265 -4.62 -10.46 14.55
CA LEU A 265 -3.17 -10.27 14.68
C LEU A 265 -2.80 -8.84 14.31
N LEU A 266 -2.07 -8.18 15.19
CA LEU A 266 -1.38 -6.92 14.90
C LEU A 266 0.10 -7.21 14.64
N LEU A 267 0.59 -6.84 13.48
CA LEU A 267 2.00 -6.97 13.02
C LEU A 267 2.56 -5.56 12.88
N ILE A 268 3.36 -5.11 13.84
CA ILE A 268 3.73 -3.72 14.00
C ILE A 268 5.24 -3.52 13.91
N GLY A 269 5.70 -2.82 12.87
CA GLY A 269 7.03 -2.22 12.83
C GLY A 269 7.05 -0.99 13.74
N THR A 270 7.85 -1.05 14.80
CA THR A 270 7.80 -0.07 15.90
C THR A 270 8.42 1.29 15.57
N SER A 271 9.16 1.38 14.47
CA SER A 271 9.75 2.63 13.99
C SER A 271 8.87 3.35 12.96
N ASP A 272 7.64 2.84 12.71
CA ASP A 272 6.67 3.52 11.86
C ASP A 272 6.20 4.84 12.49
N THR A 273 6.10 5.86 11.65
CA THR A 273 5.64 7.21 12.06
C THR A 273 4.52 7.73 11.16
N THR A 274 3.84 6.83 10.44
CA THR A 274 2.79 7.20 9.49
C THR A 274 1.60 7.84 10.20
N ALA A 275 1.32 9.11 9.88
CA ALA A 275 0.14 9.83 10.36
C ALA A 275 -0.37 10.76 9.25
N ILE A 276 -1.64 10.59 8.86
CA ILE A 276 -2.25 11.37 7.78
C ILE A 276 -2.46 12.82 8.21
N GLY A 277 -1.95 13.76 7.39
CA GLY A 277 -2.04 15.20 7.65
C GLY A 277 -1.02 15.72 8.66
N SER A 278 -0.06 14.91 9.09
CA SER A 278 1.00 15.35 10.01
C SER A 278 1.85 16.50 9.43
N ASP A 279 1.92 16.60 8.11
CA ASP A 279 2.68 17.65 7.39
C ASP A 279 2.08 19.06 7.54
N ILE A 280 0.79 19.17 7.87
CA ILE A 280 0.09 20.45 8.12
C ILE A 280 -0.32 20.64 9.58
N ALA A 281 -0.03 19.67 10.44
CA ALA A 281 -0.32 19.77 11.86
C ALA A 281 0.67 20.72 12.57
N SER A 282 0.21 21.36 13.66
CA SER A 282 1.11 22.14 14.51
C SER A 282 2.18 21.27 15.14
N PRO A 283 3.33 21.81 15.56
CA PRO A 283 4.38 21.02 16.22
C PRO A 283 3.86 20.23 17.43
N GLU A 284 2.95 20.81 18.22
CA GLU A 284 2.37 20.19 19.40
C GLU A 284 1.44 19.02 19.05
N VAL A 285 0.72 19.12 17.95
CA VAL A 285 -0.13 18.03 17.43
C VAL A 285 0.76 16.96 16.82
N LYS A 286 1.70 17.35 15.97
CA LYS A 286 2.62 16.41 15.30
C LYS A 286 3.39 15.54 16.30
N ALA A 287 3.78 16.10 17.44
CA ALA A 287 4.50 15.38 18.50
C ALA A 287 3.67 14.27 19.17
N LYS A 288 2.36 14.20 18.90
CA LYS A 288 1.44 13.17 19.46
C LYS A 288 1.09 12.07 18.47
N LEU A 289 1.49 12.22 17.19
CA LEU A 289 1.04 11.36 16.10
C LEU A 289 2.05 10.27 15.76
N GLY A 290 1.55 9.12 15.30
CA GLY A 290 2.35 8.11 14.64
C GLY A 290 3.32 7.35 15.56
N HIS A 291 3.02 7.20 16.84
CA HIS A 291 3.84 6.43 17.79
C HIS A 291 3.46 4.94 17.77
N TYR A 292 3.85 4.22 16.72
CA TYR A 292 3.43 2.83 16.53
C TYR A 292 3.95 1.87 17.61
N ASP A 293 5.08 2.16 18.24
CA ASP A 293 5.60 1.47 19.42
C ASP A 293 4.65 1.50 20.64
N VAL A 294 3.74 2.49 20.66
CA VAL A 294 2.68 2.66 21.67
C VAL A 294 1.32 2.27 21.12
N LEU A 295 0.97 2.74 19.92
CA LEU A 295 -0.34 2.55 19.30
C LEU A 295 -0.70 1.07 19.12
N GLY A 296 0.26 0.23 18.72
CA GLY A 296 0.05 -1.21 18.60
C GLY A 296 -0.42 -1.85 19.91
N LYS A 297 0.20 -1.49 21.02
CA LYS A 297 -0.15 -1.98 22.37
C LYS A 297 -1.52 -1.48 22.83
N GLN A 298 -1.80 -0.21 22.58
CA GLN A 298 -3.10 0.40 22.95
C GLN A 298 -4.25 -0.27 22.21
N VAL A 299 -4.12 -0.44 20.88
CA VAL A 299 -5.17 -1.06 20.07
C VAL A 299 -5.30 -2.56 20.34
N ALA A 300 -4.20 -3.25 20.65
CA ALA A 300 -4.26 -4.64 21.08
C ALA A 300 -5.14 -4.83 22.34
N GLN A 301 -5.18 -3.85 23.23
CA GLN A 301 -6.04 -3.89 24.42
C GLN A 301 -7.52 -3.64 24.10
N LEU A 302 -7.84 -2.97 22.98
CA LEU A 302 -9.22 -2.72 22.56
C LEU A 302 -9.84 -3.92 21.86
N ILE A 303 -9.03 -4.73 21.16
CA ILE A 303 -9.51 -5.86 20.36
C ILE A 303 -9.67 -7.10 21.26
N PRO A 304 -10.89 -7.71 21.35
CA PRO A 304 -11.16 -8.79 22.31
C PRO A 304 -10.28 -10.03 22.16
N GLN A 305 -9.91 -10.40 20.94
CA GLN A 305 -9.11 -11.60 20.61
C GLN A 305 -7.85 -11.21 19.85
N SER A 306 -7.06 -10.29 20.43
CA SER A 306 -5.86 -9.80 19.79
C SER A 306 -4.61 -10.63 20.11
N THR A 307 -3.71 -10.66 19.14
CA THR A 307 -2.30 -11.02 19.30
C THR A 307 -1.47 -9.89 18.75
N LEU A 308 -0.47 -9.43 19.47
CA LEU A 308 0.47 -8.41 19.01
C LEU A 308 1.83 -9.05 18.75
N VAL A 309 2.38 -8.80 17.57
CA VAL A 309 3.76 -9.09 17.21
C VAL A 309 4.42 -7.78 16.81
N GLU A 310 5.46 -7.40 17.54
CA GLU A 310 6.25 -6.21 17.26
C GLU A 310 7.52 -6.57 16.49
N PHE A 311 7.90 -5.73 15.53
CA PHE A 311 9.15 -5.80 14.78
C PHE A 311 10.02 -4.58 15.15
N PRO A 312 10.89 -4.70 16.15
CA PRO A 312 11.72 -3.59 16.61
C PRO A 312 12.60 -3.03 15.49
N GLY A 313 12.58 -1.72 15.31
CA GLY A 313 13.39 -1.02 14.31
C GLY A 313 12.87 -1.11 12.87
N MET A 314 11.81 -1.86 12.59
CA MET A 314 11.15 -1.83 11.27
C MET A 314 10.17 -0.67 11.19
N GLY A 315 9.98 -0.16 9.98
CA GLY A 315 9.06 0.92 9.66
C GLY A 315 7.65 0.44 9.31
N HIS A 316 7.05 1.13 8.35
CA HIS A 316 5.65 0.92 7.92
C HIS A 316 5.41 -0.36 7.13
N ALA A 317 6.44 -0.96 6.54
CA ALA A 317 6.31 -2.09 5.62
C ALA A 317 7.18 -3.29 6.03
N PRO A 318 7.01 -3.88 7.25
CA PRO A 318 7.83 -4.99 7.73
C PRO A 318 7.81 -6.21 6.81
N GLN A 319 6.71 -6.44 6.07
CA GLN A 319 6.58 -7.50 5.05
C GLN A 319 7.53 -7.32 3.86
N MET A 320 8.01 -6.10 3.64
CA MET A 320 8.96 -5.77 2.58
C MET A 320 10.38 -5.61 3.12
N GLU A 321 10.53 -5.10 4.34
CA GLU A 321 11.83 -4.87 4.97
C GLU A 321 12.54 -6.18 5.34
N GLU A 322 11.82 -7.08 6.02
CA GLU A 322 12.35 -8.37 6.47
C GLU A 322 11.31 -9.49 6.25
N PRO A 323 11.09 -9.88 4.97
CA PRO A 323 10.03 -10.81 4.58
C PRO A 323 10.08 -12.15 5.33
N ALA A 324 11.27 -12.70 5.58
CA ALA A 324 11.42 -13.99 6.23
C ALA A 324 10.90 -13.96 7.69
N GLN A 325 11.25 -12.93 8.45
CA GLN A 325 10.80 -12.75 9.83
C GLN A 325 9.30 -12.48 9.88
N PHE A 326 8.81 -11.64 8.99
CA PHE A 326 7.39 -11.31 8.86
C PHE A 326 6.54 -12.54 8.55
N HIS A 327 6.90 -13.30 7.50
CA HIS A 327 6.13 -14.47 7.08
C HIS A 327 6.16 -15.58 8.12
N LYS A 328 7.27 -15.76 8.83
CA LYS A 328 7.32 -16.71 9.94
C LYS A 328 6.28 -16.36 11.01
N ALA A 329 6.22 -15.12 11.45
CA ALA A 329 5.26 -14.66 12.45
C ALA A 329 3.82 -14.82 11.99
N LEU A 330 3.53 -14.44 10.75
CA LEU A 330 2.21 -14.56 10.14
C LEU A 330 1.76 -16.02 10.04
N LEU A 331 2.59 -16.90 9.48
CA LEU A 331 2.26 -18.31 9.29
C LEU A 331 2.12 -19.07 10.61
N ASP A 332 3.00 -18.81 11.57
CA ASP A 332 2.90 -19.36 12.91
C ASP A 332 1.55 -19.03 13.56
N TRP A 333 1.07 -17.79 13.40
CA TRP A 333 -0.20 -17.36 13.96
C TRP A 333 -1.40 -17.94 13.20
N LEU A 334 -1.38 -17.91 11.86
CA LEU A 334 -2.45 -18.47 11.02
C LEU A 334 -2.69 -19.96 11.31
N ASN A 335 -1.62 -20.70 11.65
CA ASN A 335 -1.69 -22.12 11.97
C ASN A 335 -2.19 -22.37 13.40
N LYS A 336 -1.81 -21.53 14.38
CA LYS A 336 -2.19 -21.69 15.80
C LYS A 336 -3.64 -21.36 16.07
N THR A 337 -4.16 -20.34 15.38
CA THR A 337 -5.52 -19.85 15.56
C THR A 337 -6.50 -20.43 14.55
N ASN A 338 -6.18 -21.63 14.02
CA ASN A 338 -7.03 -22.32 13.07
C ASN A 338 -8.43 -22.48 13.67
N PRO A 339 -9.50 -21.91 13.09
CA PRO A 339 -10.85 -22.16 13.55
C PRO A 339 -11.12 -23.67 13.44
N VAL A 340 -11.41 -24.28 14.58
CA VAL A 340 -11.82 -25.69 14.64
C VAL A 340 -13.12 -25.79 13.85
N HIS A 341 -13.14 -26.59 12.78
CA HIS A 341 -14.32 -26.89 11.96
C HIS A 341 -15.34 -27.71 12.74
#